data_cd24ea13804930ca2f50a1b6564449cd
#
_entry.id   cd24ea13804930ca2f50a1b6564449cd
#
_cell.length_a   1.000
_cell.length_b   1.000
_cell.length_c   1.000
_cell.angle_alpha   90.00
_cell.angle_beta   90.00
_cell.angle_gamma   90.00
#
_symmetry.space_group_name_H-M   'P 1'
#
loop_
_entity.id
_entity.type
_entity.pdbx_description
1 polymer ?
#
loop_
_entity_poly.entity_id
_entity_poly.type
_entity_poly.pdbx_seq_one_letter_code
_entity_poly.pdbx_strand_id
1 'polypeptide(L)'
;MGDIMADHQTSIREPQIHGNKNLNDVTNEVCNIMDRKPTWLWWLGITLSLSALTLGIVSVSYQIATGIGTWGLNKTVGWAFDITNFVFWVGIGHAGTLISAILFLFRQKWRTSINRSAEAMTIFAVMCAGLFPIIHMGRPWLAYWMFPYPNFRGPLWINFRSPLAWDVFAIGTYLIISATFWYFGMIPDLATVRDRAKNKIKKFXFGALSLGWNGSYRVWHRYETVYALLAGLATPLVVSVHTVVSFDFATSSIPGWHTTTFPPYFVAGAVFSGFAMVLTLMIIARKTLKLEEYITLNHIENMTKVIIVTGGIVTASYATEFFIAWYSGNGFEQFVFLNRALGPFAWAYWIMVGCNLITPQFFWFRSIRRNVXIVFILSIFVNIGMWFERFVIIVTSXHRDFLPSAWSMYAPTWVEIGTLIGXFGLFFTLFLLFIRTMPMISMGEVKSVLHFRGKGKEX
;
A
#
# COMPACT_ATOMS: atom_id res chain seq x y z
N MET A 1 6.36 51.03 1.54
CA MET A 1 7.44 50.16 1.96
C MET A 1 6.95 48.97 2.80
N GLY A 2 5.82 49.10 3.51
CA GLY A 2 5.23 48.00 4.30
C GLY A 2 4.58 46.89 3.47
N ASP A 3 3.97 47.26 2.35
CA ASP A 3 3.24 46.28 1.53
C ASP A 3 4.15 45.35 0.73
N ILE A 4 5.38 45.80 0.45
CA ILE A 4 6.32 44.99 -0.30
C ILE A 4 6.95 43.89 0.59
N MET A 5 7.05 44.16 1.89
CA MET A 5 7.60 43.18 2.84
C MET A 5 6.58 42.12 3.24
N ALA A 6 5.28 42.47 3.26
CA ALA A 6 4.23 41.49 3.56
C ALA A 6 4.07 40.47 2.43
N ASP A 7 4.32 40.89 1.20
CA ASP A 7 4.21 39.99 0.03
C ASP A 7 5.38 39.02 -0.06
N HIS A 8 6.54 39.39 0.46
CA HIS A 8 7.71 38.49 0.44
C HIS A 8 7.63 37.37 1.46
N GLN A 9 6.92 37.56 2.57
CA GLN A 9 6.78 36.52 3.58
C GLN A 9 5.73 35.47 3.23
N THR A 10 4.77 35.83 2.37
CA THR A 10 3.73 34.90 1.96
C THR A 10 4.13 34.04 0.77
N SER A 11 5.27 34.29 0.15
CA SER A 11 5.69 33.58 -1.08
C SER A 11 6.59 32.37 -0.81
N ILE A 12 6.98 32.11 0.44
CA ILE A 12 7.99 31.10 0.73
C ILE A 12 7.42 29.68 0.72
N ARG A 13 6.14 29.52 1.03
CA ARG A 13 5.48 28.20 0.97
C ARG A 13 4.05 28.32 0.46
N GLU A 14 3.71 27.48 -0.51
CA GLU A 14 2.33 27.37 -0.97
C GLU A 14 1.41 26.90 0.16
N PRO A 15 0.19 27.42 0.24
CA PRO A 15 -0.79 26.88 1.19
C PRO A 15 -1.03 25.39 0.93
N GLN A 16 -1.25 24.63 1.99
CA GLN A 16 -1.55 23.20 1.85
C GLN A 16 -2.91 22.99 1.20
N ILE A 17 -3.85 23.89 1.43
CA ILE A 17 -5.20 23.83 0.88
C ILE A 17 -5.46 25.14 0.12
N HIS A 18 -5.93 25.02 -1.11
CA HIS A 18 -6.24 26.18 -1.95
C HIS A 18 -7.71 26.61 -1.76
N GLY A 19 -8.01 27.84 -2.16
CA GLY A 19 -9.38 28.32 -2.24
C GLY A 19 -9.88 29.13 -1.04
N ASN A 20 -9.02 29.53 -0.12
CA ASN A 20 -9.37 30.36 1.04
C ASN A 20 -10.58 29.84 1.80
N LYS A 21 -10.51 28.60 2.27
CA LYS A 21 -11.64 27.92 2.91
C LYS A 21 -11.70 28.25 4.41
N ASN A 22 -12.92 28.33 4.93
CA ASN A 22 -13.13 28.40 6.37
C ASN A 22 -13.45 26.98 6.91
N LEU A 23 -13.66 26.87 8.23
CA LEU A 23 -13.89 25.56 8.84
C LEU A 23 -15.15 24.88 8.32
N ASN A 24 -16.22 25.64 8.12
CA ASN A 24 -17.48 25.12 7.60
C ASN A 24 -17.36 24.66 6.15
N ASP A 25 -16.56 25.36 5.35
CA ASP A 25 -16.33 24.97 3.95
C ASP A 25 -15.72 23.58 3.88
N VAL A 26 -14.73 23.29 4.74
CA VAL A 26 -14.08 21.98 4.77
C VAL A 26 -15.09 20.91 5.17
N THR A 27 -15.86 21.14 6.23
CA THR A 27 -16.87 20.18 6.68
C THR A 27 -17.88 19.89 5.57
N ASN A 28 -18.43 20.95 4.96
CA ASN A 28 -19.45 20.78 3.93
C ASN A 28 -18.92 20.08 2.70
N GLU A 29 -17.73 20.42 2.24
CA GLU A 29 -17.18 19.86 1.02
C GLU A 29 -16.77 18.39 1.19
N VAL A 30 -16.18 18.04 2.32
CA VAL A 30 -15.79 16.66 2.57
C VAL A 30 -17.02 15.77 2.79
N CYS A 31 -17.99 16.23 3.59
CA CYS A 31 -19.20 15.47 3.84
C CYS A 31 -20.07 15.35 2.58
N ASN A 32 -20.00 16.33 1.68
CA ASN A 32 -20.79 16.32 0.46
C ASN A 32 -20.40 15.16 -0.47
N ILE A 33 -19.16 14.69 -0.40
CA ILE A 33 -18.74 13.52 -1.19
C ILE A 33 -19.61 12.31 -0.85
N MET A 34 -19.93 12.13 0.45
CA MET A 34 -20.79 11.02 0.88
C MET A 34 -22.26 11.30 0.68
N ASP A 35 -22.67 12.56 0.80
CA ASP A 35 -24.09 12.92 0.80
C ASP A 35 -24.70 12.98 -0.61
N ARG A 36 -23.90 13.38 -1.60
CA ARG A 36 -24.39 13.49 -2.98
C ARG A 36 -24.54 12.12 -3.60
N LYS A 37 -25.38 12.02 -4.61
CA LYS A 37 -25.59 10.78 -5.33
C LYS A 37 -24.32 10.36 -6.07
N PRO A 38 -24.03 9.04 -6.14
CA PRO A 38 -22.87 8.59 -6.90
C PRO A 38 -22.96 8.99 -8.37
N THR A 39 -21.80 9.32 -8.95
CA THR A 39 -21.72 9.66 -10.37
C THR A 39 -21.73 8.39 -11.22
N TRP A 40 -21.89 8.56 -12.55
CA TRP A 40 -21.82 7.40 -13.43
C TRP A 40 -20.42 6.77 -13.44
N LEU A 41 -19.37 7.58 -13.21
CA LEU A 41 -18.00 7.05 -13.11
C LEU A 41 -17.85 6.12 -11.91
N TRP A 42 -18.47 6.48 -10.79
CA TRP A 42 -18.45 5.60 -9.62
C TRP A 42 -19.15 4.27 -9.91
N TRP A 43 -20.32 4.34 -10.56
CA TRP A 43 -21.06 3.13 -10.93
C TRP A 43 -20.26 2.26 -11.91
N LEU A 44 -19.58 2.88 -12.88
CA LEU A 44 -18.71 2.14 -13.79
C LEU A 44 -17.57 1.48 -13.03
N GLY A 45 -16.93 2.21 -12.14
CA GLY A 45 -15.82 1.69 -11.34
C GLY A 45 -16.23 0.52 -10.45
N ILE A 46 -17.37 0.64 -9.75
CA ILE A 46 -17.85 -0.43 -8.87
C ILE A 46 -18.28 -1.66 -9.67
N THR A 47 -18.86 -1.44 -10.85
CA THR A 47 -19.26 -2.56 -11.72
C THR A 47 -18.04 -3.33 -12.20
N LEU A 48 -17.01 -2.63 -12.68
CA LEU A 48 -15.78 -3.26 -13.13
C LEU A 48 -15.08 -3.98 -11.96
N SER A 49 -15.03 -3.36 -10.80
CA SER A 49 -14.40 -3.94 -9.62
C SER A 49 -15.12 -5.19 -9.14
N LEU A 50 -16.45 -5.14 -9.09
CA LEU A 50 -17.26 -6.30 -8.68
C LEU A 50 -17.17 -7.42 -9.70
N SER A 51 -17.08 -7.09 -10.99
CA SER A 51 -16.88 -8.12 -12.03
C SER A 51 -15.54 -8.81 -11.85
N ALA A 52 -14.49 -8.04 -11.60
CA ALA A 52 -13.17 -8.60 -11.34
C ALA A 52 -13.16 -9.45 -10.07
N LEU A 53 -13.83 -8.97 -9.02
CA LEU A 53 -13.95 -9.71 -7.76
C LEU A 53 -14.72 -11.03 -7.98
N THR A 54 -15.76 -11.01 -8.80
CA THR A 54 -16.52 -12.22 -9.13
C THR A 54 -15.63 -13.25 -9.83
N LEU A 55 -14.82 -12.79 -10.79
CA LEU A 55 -13.84 -13.67 -11.43
C LEU A 55 -12.89 -14.28 -10.41
N GLY A 56 -12.43 -13.47 -9.46
CA GLY A 56 -11.56 -13.97 -8.40
C GLY A 56 -12.23 -14.99 -7.50
N ILE A 57 -13.50 -14.74 -7.13
CA ILE A 57 -14.26 -15.68 -6.29
C ILE A 57 -14.45 -17.00 -7.03
N VAL A 58 -14.80 -16.96 -8.32
CA VAL A 58 -14.95 -18.17 -9.14
C VAL A 58 -13.63 -18.94 -9.22
N SER A 59 -12.52 -18.22 -9.46
CA SER A 59 -11.20 -18.84 -9.59
C SER A 59 -10.77 -19.52 -8.29
N VAL A 60 -10.91 -18.83 -7.15
CA VAL A 60 -10.53 -19.38 -5.85
C VAL A 60 -11.45 -20.53 -5.46
N SER A 61 -12.76 -20.42 -5.73
CA SER A 61 -13.70 -21.51 -5.44
C SER A 61 -13.37 -22.77 -6.24
N TYR A 62 -13.04 -22.59 -7.51
CA TYR A 62 -12.63 -23.72 -8.35
C TYR A 62 -11.34 -24.36 -7.83
N GLN A 63 -10.38 -23.54 -7.42
CA GLN A 63 -9.12 -24.03 -6.88
C GLN A 63 -9.34 -24.81 -5.57
N ILE A 64 -10.20 -24.30 -4.69
CA ILE A 64 -10.50 -24.97 -3.42
C ILE A 64 -11.21 -26.31 -3.66
N ALA A 65 -12.18 -26.31 -4.58
CA ALA A 65 -12.97 -27.51 -4.87
C ALA A 65 -12.15 -28.60 -5.59
N THR A 66 -11.30 -28.20 -6.53
CA THR A 66 -10.58 -29.15 -7.38
C THR A 66 -9.18 -29.46 -6.86
N GLY A 67 -8.53 -28.47 -6.27
CA GLY A 67 -7.20 -28.64 -5.71
C GLY A 67 -6.20 -27.65 -6.30
N ILE A 68 -5.05 -27.57 -5.65
CA ILE A 68 -4.00 -26.63 -6.02
C ILE A 68 -3.37 -26.98 -7.38
N GLY A 69 -3.61 -28.19 -7.88
CA GLY A 69 -3.16 -28.58 -9.21
C GLY A 69 -3.80 -27.79 -10.34
N THR A 70 -4.84 -27.00 -10.06
CA THR A 70 -5.43 -26.07 -11.04
C THR A 70 -4.51 -24.89 -11.32
N TRP A 71 -3.52 -24.64 -10.48
CA TRP A 71 -2.50 -23.64 -10.70
C TRP A 71 -1.36 -24.20 -11.53
N GLY A 72 -0.52 -23.33 -12.06
CA GLY A 72 0.64 -23.75 -12.83
C GLY A 72 1.84 -24.15 -11.98
N LEU A 73 1.68 -24.22 -10.66
CA LEU A 73 2.75 -24.66 -9.77
C LEU A 73 3.13 -26.10 -10.06
N ASN A 74 4.41 -26.40 -9.88
CA ASN A 74 4.91 -27.76 -10.08
C ASN A 74 5.92 -28.09 -8.98
N LYS A 75 6.56 -29.26 -9.11
CA LYS A 75 7.47 -29.73 -8.07
C LYS A 75 8.63 -28.77 -7.81
N THR A 76 9.11 -28.11 -8.86
CA THR A 76 10.25 -27.19 -8.76
C THR A 76 9.79 -25.78 -8.39
N VAL A 77 8.77 -25.29 -9.08
CA VAL A 77 8.23 -23.93 -8.84
C VAL A 77 7.00 -24.09 -7.96
N GLY A 78 7.23 -24.07 -6.64
CA GLY A 78 6.16 -24.21 -5.66
C GLY A 78 5.52 -22.89 -5.25
N TRP A 79 6.18 -21.78 -5.56
CA TRP A 79 5.68 -20.42 -5.29
C TRP A 79 5.75 -19.66 -6.61
N ALA A 80 4.68 -18.98 -6.98
CA ALA A 80 4.66 -18.16 -8.20
C ALA A 80 3.70 -17.00 -8.00
N PHE A 81 2.57 -16.98 -8.73
CA PHE A 81 1.62 -15.87 -8.63
C PHE A 81 1.11 -15.65 -7.20
N ASP A 82 0.87 -16.73 -6.47
CA ASP A 82 0.31 -16.66 -5.13
C ASP A 82 1.18 -15.83 -4.18
N ILE A 83 2.46 -16.19 -4.07
CA ILE A 83 3.37 -15.48 -3.16
C ILE A 83 3.80 -14.14 -3.77
N THR A 84 3.88 -14.04 -5.10
CA THR A 84 4.11 -12.75 -5.76
C THR A 84 3.02 -11.74 -5.35
N ASN A 85 1.76 -12.15 -5.42
CA ASN A 85 0.64 -11.30 -5.03
C ASN A 85 0.70 -10.98 -3.54
N PHE A 86 1.03 -11.95 -2.70
CA PHE A 86 1.16 -11.74 -1.27
C PHE A 86 2.16 -10.61 -0.97
N VAL A 87 3.37 -10.73 -1.51
CA VAL A 87 4.43 -9.75 -1.24
C VAL A 87 4.08 -8.39 -1.83
N PHE A 88 3.50 -8.39 -3.03
CA PHE A 88 3.07 -7.15 -3.70
C PHE A 88 2.07 -6.37 -2.84
N TRP A 89 1.03 -7.05 -2.34
CA TRP A 89 -0.02 -6.37 -1.57
C TRP A 89 0.46 -5.94 -0.19
N VAL A 90 1.33 -6.72 0.45
CA VAL A 90 1.94 -6.27 1.71
C VAL A 90 2.73 -4.99 1.46
N GLY A 91 3.45 -4.94 0.34
CA GLY A 91 4.23 -3.76 0.00
C GLY A 91 3.39 -2.51 -0.20
N ILE A 92 2.25 -2.65 -0.89
CA ILE A 92 1.37 -1.51 -1.12
C ILE A 92 0.91 -0.89 0.20
N GLY A 93 0.67 -1.71 1.21
CA GLY A 93 0.21 -1.21 2.50
C GLY A 93 1.18 -0.28 3.22
N HIS A 94 2.46 -0.34 2.90
CA HIS A 94 3.48 0.40 3.66
C HIS A 94 3.37 1.92 3.51
N ALA A 95 2.90 2.41 2.37
CA ALA A 95 2.82 3.85 2.15
C ALA A 95 1.80 4.52 3.08
N GLY A 96 0.72 3.85 3.40
CA GLY A 96 -0.26 4.42 4.30
C GLY A 96 0.31 4.70 5.67
N THR A 97 1.09 3.78 6.20
CA THR A 97 1.72 3.98 7.50
C THR A 97 2.82 5.05 7.43
N LEU A 98 3.57 5.09 6.33
CA LEU A 98 4.57 6.16 6.18
C LEU A 98 3.89 7.53 6.17
N ILE A 99 2.83 7.67 5.42
CA ILE A 99 2.11 8.94 5.30
C ILE A 99 1.47 9.33 6.64
N SER A 100 0.80 8.39 7.29
CA SER A 100 0.03 8.74 8.48
C SER A 100 0.84 8.79 9.77
N ALA A 101 1.87 7.96 9.89
CA ALA A 101 2.65 7.88 11.13
C ALA A 101 3.99 8.58 11.02
N ILE A 102 4.80 8.22 10.03
CA ILE A 102 6.17 8.73 9.94
C ILE A 102 6.17 10.22 9.57
N LEU A 103 5.38 10.61 8.59
CA LEU A 103 5.29 12.02 8.23
C LEU A 103 4.67 12.84 9.35
N PHE A 104 3.76 12.25 10.15
CA PHE A 104 3.21 12.92 11.33
C PHE A 104 4.32 13.19 12.36
N LEU A 105 5.15 12.19 12.65
CA LEU A 105 6.24 12.35 13.61
C LEU A 105 7.28 13.37 13.13
N PHE A 106 7.48 13.49 11.81
CA PHE A 106 8.36 14.51 11.24
C PHE A 106 7.66 15.86 11.00
N ARG A 107 6.42 16.00 11.46
CA ARG A 107 5.65 17.26 11.40
C ARG A 107 5.43 17.75 9.97
N GLN A 108 5.25 16.83 9.02
CA GLN A 108 4.96 17.19 7.63
C GLN A 108 3.47 17.42 7.48
N LYS A 109 3.09 18.63 7.11
CA LYS A 109 1.68 19.03 7.08
C LYS A 109 0.95 18.62 5.81
N TRP A 110 1.70 18.34 4.72
CA TRP A 110 1.07 17.99 3.45
C TRP A 110 0.36 16.62 3.51
N ARG A 111 0.66 15.81 4.51
CA ARG A 111 0.02 14.49 4.66
C ARG A 111 -1.46 14.59 5.02
N THR A 112 -1.92 15.72 5.56
CA THR A 112 -3.26 15.80 6.17
C THR A 112 -4.41 15.61 5.17
N SER A 113 -4.20 15.95 3.91
CA SER A 113 -5.24 15.76 2.88
C SER A 113 -5.30 14.32 2.34
N ILE A 114 -4.24 13.55 2.51
CA ILE A 114 -4.14 12.23 1.88
C ILE A 114 -4.01 11.09 2.87
N ASN A 115 -3.77 11.38 4.15
CA ASN A 115 -3.44 10.33 5.11
C ASN A 115 -4.60 9.35 5.35
N ARG A 116 -5.84 9.84 5.41
CA ARG A 116 -7.00 8.97 5.67
C ARG A 116 -7.16 7.94 4.55
N SER A 117 -7.08 8.40 3.30
CA SER A 117 -7.20 7.49 2.15
C SER A 117 -6.01 6.53 2.08
N ALA A 118 -4.81 6.99 2.42
CA ALA A 118 -3.64 6.12 2.44
C ALA A 118 -3.76 5.05 3.53
N GLU A 119 -4.28 5.40 4.70
CA GLU A 119 -4.52 4.43 5.78
C GLU A 119 -5.55 3.38 5.35
N ALA A 120 -6.63 3.81 4.70
CA ALA A 120 -7.65 2.89 4.19
C ALA A 120 -7.03 1.95 3.15
N MET A 121 -6.20 2.48 2.27
CA MET A 121 -5.48 1.68 1.28
C MET A 121 -4.62 0.62 1.96
N THR A 122 -3.93 0.99 3.03
CA THR A 122 -3.11 0.05 3.81
C THR A 122 -3.95 -1.12 4.30
N ILE A 123 -5.10 -0.84 4.91
CA ILE A 123 -5.94 -1.90 5.49
C ILE A 123 -6.45 -2.81 4.37
N PHE A 124 -6.94 -2.24 3.28
CA PHE A 124 -7.47 -3.02 2.17
C PHE A 124 -6.37 -3.85 1.50
N ALA A 125 -5.17 -3.29 1.35
CA ALA A 125 -4.04 -4.02 0.78
C ALA A 125 -3.59 -5.17 1.68
N VAL A 126 -3.55 -4.96 2.99
CA VAL A 126 -3.16 -6.02 3.93
C VAL A 126 -4.22 -7.12 3.97
N MET A 127 -5.50 -6.76 3.88
CA MET A 127 -6.58 -7.75 3.78
C MET A 127 -6.41 -8.60 2.52
N CYS A 128 -6.10 -7.98 1.39
CA CYS A 128 -5.82 -8.71 0.15
C CYS A 128 -4.62 -9.63 0.32
N ALA A 129 -3.54 -9.12 0.91
CA ALA A 129 -2.32 -9.89 1.12
C ALA A 129 -2.56 -11.11 2.00
N GLY A 130 -3.34 -10.93 3.07
CA GLY A 130 -3.60 -12.00 4.04
C GLY A 130 -4.38 -13.17 3.47
N LEU A 131 -5.09 -12.97 2.38
CA LEU A 131 -5.82 -14.07 1.73
C LEU A 131 -4.87 -15.06 1.05
N PHE A 132 -3.73 -14.61 0.55
CA PHE A 132 -2.88 -15.47 -0.28
C PHE A 132 -2.19 -16.61 0.49
N PRO A 133 -1.68 -16.42 1.71
CA PRO A 133 -1.17 -17.58 2.45
C PRO A 133 -2.25 -18.63 2.71
N ILE A 134 -3.48 -18.20 2.96
CA ILE A 134 -4.59 -19.13 3.18
C ILE A 134 -4.94 -19.87 1.89
N ILE A 135 -5.05 -19.16 0.78
CA ILE A 135 -5.34 -19.72 -0.54
C ILE A 135 -4.20 -20.66 -0.98
N HIS A 136 -2.96 -20.27 -0.70
CA HIS A 136 -1.77 -21.03 -1.09
C HIS A 136 -1.76 -22.44 -0.50
N MET A 137 -2.36 -22.63 0.66
CA MET A 137 -2.39 -23.97 1.28
C MET A 137 -3.21 -24.98 0.49
N GLY A 138 -4.02 -24.51 -0.44
CA GLY A 138 -4.88 -25.38 -1.25
C GLY A 138 -6.15 -25.79 -0.52
N ARG A 139 -6.02 -26.12 0.76
CA ARG A 139 -7.13 -26.47 1.64
C ARG A 139 -7.21 -25.42 2.76
N PRO A 140 -8.01 -24.37 2.58
CA PRO A 140 -7.97 -23.23 3.50
C PRO A 140 -8.33 -23.58 4.94
N TRP A 141 -9.06 -24.68 5.17
CA TRP A 141 -9.39 -25.12 6.53
C TRP A 141 -8.17 -25.61 7.29
N LEU A 142 -7.04 -25.80 6.62
CA LEU A 142 -5.77 -26.15 7.27
C LEU A 142 -4.91 -24.93 7.59
N ALA A 143 -5.45 -23.73 7.44
CA ALA A 143 -4.70 -22.50 7.69
C ALA A 143 -4.17 -22.39 9.13
N TYR A 144 -4.83 -23.08 10.09
CA TYR A 144 -4.35 -23.07 11.46
C TYR A 144 -2.94 -23.66 11.59
N TRP A 145 -2.47 -24.40 10.60
CA TRP A 145 -1.11 -24.96 10.63
C TRP A 145 -0.04 -23.86 10.53
N MET A 146 -0.41 -22.68 10.06
CA MET A 146 0.53 -21.55 10.02
C MET A 146 0.76 -20.96 11.40
N PHE A 147 -0.14 -21.20 12.35
CA PHE A 147 0.02 -20.74 13.71
C PHE A 147 0.80 -21.77 14.52
N PRO A 148 1.58 -21.35 15.54
CA PRO A 148 2.18 -22.31 16.45
C PRO A 148 1.09 -22.96 17.28
N TYR A 149 1.04 -24.29 17.23
CA TYR A 149 0.05 -25.05 18.00
C TYR A 149 0.72 -26.33 18.52
N PRO A 150 0.26 -26.86 19.65
CA PRO A 150 0.79 -28.11 20.16
C PRO A 150 0.49 -29.25 19.19
N ASN A 151 1.41 -30.19 19.06
CA ASN A 151 1.21 -31.37 18.22
C ASN A 151 1.38 -32.62 19.05
N PHE A 152 0.88 -33.74 18.52
CA PHE A 152 0.84 -35.00 19.24
C PHE A 152 2.05 -35.90 18.92
N ARG A 153 3.05 -35.34 18.26
CA ARG A 153 4.22 -36.11 17.85
C ARG A 153 5.37 -36.03 18.84
N GLY A 154 5.02 -36.01 20.12
CA GLY A 154 6.00 -36.05 21.20
C GLY A 154 6.75 -34.72 21.32
N PRO A 155 8.08 -34.75 21.36
CA PRO A 155 8.85 -33.54 21.61
C PRO A 155 9.01 -32.61 20.41
N LEU A 156 8.23 -32.79 19.37
CA LEU A 156 8.28 -31.88 18.25
C LEU A 156 7.79 -30.50 18.67
N TRP A 157 8.58 -29.52 18.31
CA TRP A 157 8.35 -28.16 18.75
C TRP A 157 7.34 -27.46 17.88
N ILE A 158 6.64 -26.52 18.48
CA ILE A 158 5.91 -25.51 17.74
C ILE A 158 6.91 -24.85 16.80
N ASN A 159 6.55 -24.73 15.52
CA ASN A 159 7.50 -24.30 14.52
C ASN A 159 7.65 -22.78 14.51
N PHE A 160 8.57 -22.26 15.31
CA PHE A 160 8.94 -20.85 15.28
C PHE A 160 10.18 -20.56 14.45
N ARG A 161 10.77 -21.58 13.82
CA ARG A 161 11.94 -21.37 12.98
C ARG A 161 11.58 -20.99 11.55
N SER A 162 10.32 -21.13 11.18
CA SER A 162 9.88 -20.82 9.82
C SER A 162 9.53 -19.34 9.71
N PRO A 163 10.06 -18.62 8.70
CA PRO A 163 9.62 -17.24 8.45
C PRO A 163 8.13 -17.11 8.15
N LEU A 164 7.51 -18.18 7.63
CA LEU A 164 6.07 -18.15 7.37
C LEU A 164 5.26 -18.02 8.66
N ALA A 165 5.72 -18.63 9.75
CA ALA A 165 5.09 -18.45 11.05
C ALA A 165 5.28 -17.01 11.55
N TRP A 166 6.45 -16.43 11.32
CA TRP A 166 6.72 -15.04 11.68
C TRP A 166 5.81 -14.09 10.92
N ASP A 167 5.51 -14.39 9.64
CA ASP A 167 4.62 -13.58 8.81
C ASP A 167 3.22 -13.48 9.41
N VAL A 168 2.72 -14.58 9.97
CA VAL A 168 1.39 -14.58 10.58
C VAL A 168 1.31 -13.52 11.69
N PHE A 169 2.32 -13.51 12.56
CA PHE A 169 2.37 -12.54 13.66
C PHE A 169 2.61 -11.13 13.14
N ALA A 170 3.51 -10.96 12.19
CA ALA A 170 3.84 -9.64 11.66
C ALA A 170 2.64 -9.03 10.93
N ILE A 171 2.03 -9.77 10.02
CA ILE A 171 0.90 -9.27 9.24
C ILE A 171 -0.32 -9.04 10.13
N GLY A 172 -0.58 -9.97 11.05
CA GLY A 172 -1.70 -9.83 11.98
C GLY A 172 -1.56 -8.61 12.89
N THR A 173 -0.38 -8.41 13.44
CA THR A 173 -0.10 -7.25 14.29
C THR A 173 -0.23 -5.95 13.48
N TYR A 174 0.32 -5.95 12.28
CA TYR A 174 0.25 -4.78 11.41
C TYR A 174 -1.19 -4.43 11.05
N LEU A 175 -2.00 -5.43 10.73
CA LEU A 175 -3.42 -5.20 10.43
C LEU A 175 -4.16 -4.62 11.63
N ILE A 176 -3.94 -5.18 12.82
CA ILE A 176 -4.62 -4.71 14.04
C ILE A 176 -4.22 -3.27 14.35
N ILE A 177 -2.93 -2.98 14.36
CA ILE A 177 -2.44 -1.64 14.69
C ILE A 177 -2.89 -0.62 13.62
N SER A 178 -2.81 -0.99 12.35
CA SER A 178 -3.23 -0.09 11.26
C SER A 178 -4.72 0.19 11.29
N ALA A 179 -5.54 -0.82 11.56
CA ALA A 179 -6.99 -0.65 11.66
C ALA A 179 -7.33 0.22 12.87
N THR A 180 -6.67 0.01 14.01
CA THR A 180 -6.87 0.82 15.21
C THR A 180 -6.50 2.27 14.95
N PHE A 181 -5.35 2.50 14.32
CA PHE A 181 -4.86 3.84 14.00
C PHE A 181 -5.84 4.57 13.06
N TRP A 182 -6.28 3.88 12.00
CA TRP A 182 -7.23 4.43 11.04
C TRP A 182 -8.57 4.76 11.69
N TYR A 183 -9.13 3.82 12.43
CA TYR A 183 -10.41 4.02 13.11
C TYR A 183 -10.32 5.15 14.14
N PHE A 184 -9.26 5.13 14.96
CA PHE A 184 -9.09 6.14 16.01
C PHE A 184 -8.98 7.53 15.40
N GLY A 185 -8.24 7.67 14.30
CA GLY A 185 -8.12 8.94 13.62
C GLY A 185 -9.42 9.45 13.03
N MET A 186 -10.37 8.53 12.74
CA MET A 186 -11.67 8.93 12.17
C MET A 186 -12.68 9.37 13.23
N ILE A 187 -12.47 9.07 14.49
CA ILE A 187 -13.51 9.29 15.52
C ILE A 187 -14.04 10.73 15.52
N PRO A 188 -13.21 11.79 15.52
CA PRO A 188 -13.77 13.15 15.47
C PRO A 188 -14.60 13.41 14.21
N ASP A 189 -14.17 12.90 13.06
CA ASP A 189 -14.88 13.10 11.80
C ASP A 189 -16.16 12.29 11.75
N LEU A 190 -16.18 11.08 12.34
CA LEU A 190 -17.40 10.29 12.46
C LEU A 190 -18.43 11.00 13.34
N ALA A 191 -17.97 11.69 14.39
CA ALA A 191 -18.86 12.51 15.22
C ALA A 191 -19.43 13.68 14.42
N THR A 192 -18.64 14.30 13.53
CA THR A 192 -19.11 15.37 12.67
C THR A 192 -20.20 14.86 11.72
N VAL A 193 -20.00 13.67 11.13
CA VAL A 193 -21.01 13.06 10.26
C VAL A 193 -22.27 12.72 11.06
N ARG A 194 -22.11 12.21 12.29
CA ARG A 194 -23.25 11.96 13.18
C ARG A 194 -24.09 13.22 13.40
N ASP A 195 -23.43 14.32 13.70
CA ASP A 195 -24.12 15.57 14.02
C ASP A 195 -24.82 16.17 12.80
N ARG A 196 -24.34 15.88 11.59
CA ARG A 196 -24.95 16.34 10.34
C ARG A 196 -26.03 15.40 9.81
N ALA A 197 -26.13 14.17 10.35
CA ALA A 197 -27.02 13.17 9.80
C ALA A 197 -28.49 13.52 10.02
N LYS A 198 -29.29 13.46 8.95
CA LYS A 198 -30.74 13.68 9.01
C LYS A 198 -31.48 12.37 9.18
N ASN A 199 -30.93 11.27 8.66
CA ASN A 199 -31.51 9.94 8.76
C ASN A 199 -31.18 9.35 10.13
N LYS A 200 -32.19 8.83 10.83
CA LYS A 200 -32.04 8.25 12.17
C LYS A 200 -31.07 7.07 12.19
N ILE A 201 -31.13 6.23 11.14
CA ILE A 201 -30.26 5.05 11.05
C ILE A 201 -28.79 5.48 10.87
N LYS A 202 -28.58 6.44 9.99
CA LYS A 202 -27.23 6.98 9.75
C LYS A 202 -26.69 7.65 11.02
N LYS A 203 -27.53 8.40 11.72
CA LYS A 203 -27.14 9.05 12.98
C LYS A 203 -26.75 8.02 14.03
N PHE A 204 -27.49 6.93 14.10
CA PHE A 204 -27.17 5.85 15.03
C PHE A 204 -25.83 5.16 14.69
N UNK A 205 -25.57 5.00 13.58
CA UNK A 205 -24.46 4.36 13.11
C UNK A 205 -23.26 5.10 13.40
N PHE A 206 -23.29 6.21 12.97
CA PHE A 206 -22.13 7.06 13.22
C PHE A 206 -22.01 7.47 14.68
N GLY A 207 -23.12 7.54 15.38
CA GLY A 207 -23.09 7.79 16.81
C GLY A 207 -22.40 6.68 17.58
N ALA A 208 -22.68 5.43 17.23
CA ALA A 208 -22.01 4.29 17.83
C ALA A 208 -20.53 4.27 17.50
N LEU A 209 -20.19 4.54 16.23
CA LEU A 209 -18.81 4.53 15.76
C LEU A 209 -17.97 5.66 16.36
N SER A 210 -18.59 6.79 16.71
CA SER A 210 -17.84 7.93 17.25
C SER A 210 -17.57 7.78 18.76
N LEU A 211 -18.07 6.75 19.40
CA LEU A 211 -17.77 6.39 20.80
C LEU A 211 -18.02 7.56 21.78
N GLY A 212 -19.10 8.30 21.55
CA GLY A 212 -19.48 9.39 22.45
C GLY A 212 -18.63 10.63 22.37
N TRP A 213 -17.94 10.84 21.25
CA TRP A 213 -17.08 12.01 21.05
C TRP A 213 -17.90 13.30 21.21
N ASN A 214 -17.44 14.21 22.08
CA ASN A 214 -18.14 15.44 22.35
C ASN A 214 -17.35 16.71 22.01
N GLY A 215 -16.10 16.57 21.56
CA GLY A 215 -15.29 17.70 21.12
C GLY A 215 -14.75 18.59 22.21
N SER A 216 -14.85 18.18 23.51
CA SER A 216 -14.31 18.98 24.60
C SER A 216 -12.78 19.04 24.53
N TYR A 217 -12.20 20.05 25.20
CA TYR A 217 -10.75 20.21 25.26
C TYR A 217 -10.07 18.97 25.82
N ARG A 218 -10.62 18.37 26.88
CA ARG A 218 -10.06 17.19 27.49
C ARG A 218 -10.05 16.00 26.53
N VAL A 219 -11.14 15.83 25.79
CA VAL A 219 -11.26 14.73 24.83
C VAL A 219 -10.26 14.92 23.67
N TRP A 220 -10.14 16.17 23.15
CA TRP A 220 -9.15 16.47 22.12
C TRP A 220 -7.72 16.20 22.58
N HIS A 221 -7.41 16.58 23.83
CA HIS A 221 -6.06 16.37 24.37
C HIS A 221 -5.74 14.89 24.46
N ARG A 222 -6.68 14.10 24.96
CA ARG A 222 -6.51 12.65 25.03
C ARG A 222 -6.36 12.03 23.65
N TYR A 223 -7.16 12.49 22.70
CA TYR A 223 -7.09 12.04 21.33
C TYR A 223 -5.70 12.28 20.74
N GLU A 224 -5.17 13.47 20.89
CA GLU A 224 -3.86 13.82 20.35
C GLU A 224 -2.76 12.97 20.98
N THR A 225 -2.84 12.72 22.29
CA THR A 225 -1.87 11.89 22.99
C THR A 225 -1.89 10.45 22.46
N VAL A 226 -3.08 9.86 22.36
CA VAL A 226 -3.21 8.48 21.86
C VAL A 226 -2.81 8.38 20.40
N TYR A 227 -3.17 9.36 19.58
CA TYR A 227 -2.78 9.37 18.17
C TYR A 227 -1.27 9.40 18.03
N ALA A 228 -0.57 10.20 18.83
CA ALA A 228 0.89 10.26 18.81
C ALA A 228 1.52 8.93 19.25
N LEU A 229 0.94 8.30 20.29
CA LEU A 229 1.43 7.00 20.75
C LEU A 229 1.24 5.91 19.68
N LEU A 230 0.09 5.91 19.01
CA LEU A 230 -0.17 4.96 17.93
C LEU A 230 0.78 5.18 16.74
N ALA A 231 1.06 6.43 16.41
CA ALA A 231 2.03 6.74 15.35
C ALA A 231 3.43 6.27 15.73
N GLY A 232 3.83 6.48 16.98
CA GLY A 232 5.11 5.99 17.48
C GLY A 232 5.22 4.49 17.47
N LEU A 233 4.12 3.78 17.75
CA LEU A 233 4.07 2.32 17.71
C LEU A 233 4.10 1.79 16.27
N ALA A 234 3.37 2.45 15.37
CA ALA A 234 3.26 2.01 13.98
C ALA A 234 4.56 2.18 13.19
N THR A 235 5.38 3.16 13.55
CA THR A 235 6.57 3.49 12.77
C THR A 235 7.60 2.35 12.74
N PRO A 236 8.08 1.79 13.88
CA PRO A 236 8.98 0.63 13.78
C PRO A 236 8.26 -0.60 13.26
N LEU A 237 6.96 -0.71 13.48
CA LEU A 237 6.20 -1.87 13.03
C LEU A 237 6.18 -1.96 11.51
N VAL A 238 6.01 -0.85 10.80
CA VAL A 238 5.94 -0.87 9.34
C VAL A 238 7.27 -1.34 8.74
N VAL A 239 8.37 -0.93 9.33
CA VAL A 239 9.69 -1.38 8.88
C VAL A 239 9.89 -2.86 9.18
N SER A 240 9.50 -3.30 10.38
CA SER A 240 9.71 -4.68 10.80
C SER A 240 8.84 -5.67 10.01
N VAL A 241 7.63 -5.28 9.64
CA VAL A 241 6.72 -6.19 8.92
C VAL A 241 7.31 -6.59 7.58
N HIS A 242 7.77 -5.63 6.77
CA HIS A 242 8.30 -6.02 5.46
C HIS A 242 9.69 -6.63 5.57
N THR A 243 10.43 -6.31 6.62
CA THR A 243 11.68 -7.00 6.94
C THR A 243 11.41 -8.48 7.19
N VAL A 244 10.40 -8.79 7.99
CA VAL A 244 10.02 -10.20 8.28
C VAL A 244 9.55 -10.90 7.01
N VAL A 245 8.77 -10.22 6.16
CA VAL A 245 8.34 -10.82 4.89
C VAL A 245 9.57 -11.13 4.02
N SER A 246 10.59 -10.26 4.02
CA SER A 246 11.80 -10.52 3.25
C SER A 246 12.55 -11.75 3.74
N PHE A 247 12.40 -12.12 5.01
CA PHE A 247 13.04 -13.31 5.56
C PHE A 247 12.51 -14.60 4.96
N ASP A 248 11.32 -14.60 4.36
CA ASP A 248 10.84 -15.76 3.59
C ASP A 248 11.84 -16.16 2.51
N PHE A 249 12.61 -15.21 2.02
CA PHE A 249 13.60 -15.41 0.97
C PHE A 249 15.02 -15.35 1.52
N ALA A 250 15.30 -14.33 2.32
CA ALA A 250 16.66 -14.06 2.78
C ALA A 250 17.24 -15.17 3.66
N THR A 251 16.40 -15.87 4.43
CA THR A 251 16.86 -16.96 5.29
C THR A 251 16.84 -18.32 4.62
N SER A 252 16.40 -18.40 3.36
CA SER A 252 16.39 -19.66 2.60
C SER A 252 17.76 -19.95 2.03
N SER A 253 17.95 -21.16 1.54
CA SER A 253 19.20 -21.57 0.90
C SER A 253 19.16 -21.44 -0.62
N ILE A 254 18.05 -21.02 -1.20
CA ILE A 254 17.87 -20.96 -2.64
C ILE A 254 18.77 -19.88 -3.24
N PRO A 255 19.51 -20.15 -4.33
CA PRO A 255 20.35 -19.12 -4.93
C PRO A 255 19.50 -17.96 -5.48
N GLY A 256 19.98 -16.76 -5.23
CA GLY A 256 19.26 -15.54 -5.56
C GLY A 256 18.34 -15.04 -4.48
N TRP A 257 18.00 -15.87 -3.49
CA TRP A 257 17.19 -15.49 -2.34
C TRP A 257 18.03 -15.20 -1.10
N HIS A 258 19.08 -15.99 -0.89
CA HIS A 258 19.87 -15.95 0.33
C HIS A 258 20.81 -14.75 0.31
N THR A 259 20.35 -13.62 0.84
CA THR A 259 21.15 -12.38 0.84
C THR A 259 20.74 -11.49 2.01
N THR A 260 21.71 -10.75 2.53
CA THR A 260 21.49 -9.80 3.62
C THR A 260 20.92 -8.47 3.15
N THR A 261 20.90 -8.22 1.84
CA THR A 261 20.35 -6.96 1.31
C THR A 261 18.83 -6.98 1.20
N PHE A 262 18.18 -8.14 1.28
CA PHE A 262 16.74 -8.24 1.09
C PHE A 262 15.90 -7.40 2.07
N PRO A 263 16.16 -7.39 3.39
CA PRO A 263 15.33 -6.59 4.27
C PRO A 263 15.24 -5.10 3.91
N PRO A 264 16.35 -4.36 3.79
CA PRO A 264 16.22 -2.95 3.41
C PRO A 264 15.70 -2.76 1.98
N TYR A 265 16.04 -3.64 1.08
CA TYR A 265 15.58 -3.63 -0.29
C TYR A 265 14.05 -3.80 -0.35
N PHE A 266 13.51 -4.77 0.40
CA PHE A 266 12.07 -5.01 0.41
C PHE A 266 11.30 -3.85 1.03
N VAL A 267 11.83 -3.27 2.11
CA VAL A 267 11.19 -2.12 2.75
C VAL A 267 11.16 -0.92 1.79
N ALA A 268 12.28 -0.62 1.13
CA ALA A 268 12.31 0.49 0.17
C ALA A 268 11.38 0.24 -1.01
N GLY A 269 11.35 -0.98 -1.52
CA GLY A 269 10.46 -1.34 -2.62
C GLY A 269 8.99 -1.24 -2.23
N ALA A 270 8.67 -1.60 -0.98
CA ALA A 270 7.30 -1.50 -0.48
C ALA A 270 6.84 -0.04 -0.43
N VAL A 271 7.69 0.85 0.08
CA VAL A 271 7.37 2.28 0.11
C VAL A 271 7.23 2.82 -1.31
N PHE A 272 8.12 2.44 -2.20
CA PHE A 272 8.12 2.83 -3.60
C PHE A 272 6.80 2.46 -4.28
N SER A 273 6.38 1.21 -4.17
CA SER A 273 5.13 0.75 -4.80
C SER A 273 3.90 1.34 -4.12
N GLY A 274 3.93 1.47 -2.79
CA GLY A 274 2.81 2.01 -2.04
C GLY A 274 2.55 3.48 -2.37
N PHE A 275 3.60 4.29 -2.47
CA PHE A 275 3.43 5.69 -2.88
C PHE A 275 2.91 5.80 -4.30
N ALA A 276 3.33 4.91 -5.19
CA ALA A 276 2.79 4.90 -6.56
C ALA A 276 1.30 4.57 -6.56
N MET A 277 0.87 3.64 -5.70
CA MET A 277 -0.56 3.31 -5.60
C MET A 277 -1.36 4.47 -4.99
N VAL A 278 -0.81 5.15 -3.98
CA VAL A 278 -1.47 6.33 -3.41
C VAL A 278 -1.61 7.42 -4.49
N LEU A 279 -0.57 7.64 -5.28
CA LEU A 279 -0.65 8.60 -6.39
C LEU A 279 -1.76 8.21 -7.37
N THR A 280 -1.82 6.95 -7.76
CA THR A 280 -2.86 6.49 -8.69
C THR A 280 -4.25 6.77 -8.13
N LEU A 281 -4.49 6.37 -6.87
CA LEU A 281 -5.80 6.55 -6.24
C LEU A 281 -6.14 8.03 -6.04
N MET A 282 -5.17 8.83 -5.60
CA MET A 282 -5.42 10.23 -5.28
C MET A 282 -5.62 11.07 -6.55
N ILE A 283 -4.94 10.74 -7.64
CA ILE A 283 -5.17 11.44 -8.90
C ILE A 283 -6.57 11.12 -9.44
N ILE A 284 -7.00 9.87 -9.34
CA ILE A 284 -8.37 9.50 -9.74
C ILE A 284 -9.39 10.25 -8.89
N ALA A 285 -9.20 10.24 -7.55
CA ALA A 285 -10.13 10.91 -6.63
C ALA A 285 -10.14 12.42 -6.87
N ARG A 286 -8.96 13.01 -7.09
CA ARG A 286 -8.82 14.45 -7.32
C ARG A 286 -9.67 14.89 -8.51
N LYS A 287 -9.62 14.12 -9.59
CA LYS A 287 -10.35 14.49 -10.81
C LYS A 287 -11.83 14.15 -10.72
N THR A 288 -12.18 12.95 -10.26
CA THR A 288 -13.57 12.49 -10.27
C THR A 288 -14.42 13.13 -9.18
N LEU A 289 -13.81 13.44 -8.03
CA LEU A 289 -14.52 14.05 -6.90
C LEU A 289 -14.26 15.55 -6.79
N LYS A 290 -13.53 16.12 -7.75
CA LYS A 290 -13.24 17.57 -7.82
C LYS A 290 -12.55 18.07 -6.55
N LEU A 291 -11.47 17.38 -6.17
CA LEU A 291 -10.71 17.68 -4.96
C LEU A 291 -9.39 18.40 -5.23
N GLU A 292 -9.33 19.18 -6.33
CA GLU A 292 -8.09 19.86 -6.71
C GLU A 292 -7.59 20.83 -5.65
N GLU A 293 -8.51 21.39 -4.84
CA GLU A 293 -8.14 22.33 -3.79
C GLU A 293 -7.56 21.62 -2.55
N TYR A 294 -7.87 20.36 -2.35
CA TYR A 294 -7.37 19.57 -1.22
C TYR A 294 -6.16 18.73 -1.58
N ILE A 295 -6.19 18.12 -2.76
CA ILE A 295 -5.08 17.33 -3.28
C ILE A 295 -4.41 18.16 -4.37
N THR A 296 -3.49 19.03 -3.94
CA THR A 296 -2.89 20.04 -4.82
C THR A 296 -1.73 19.43 -5.61
N LEU A 297 -1.21 20.19 -6.57
CA LEU A 297 0.00 19.78 -7.30
C LEU A 297 1.19 19.62 -6.36
N ASN A 298 1.21 20.36 -5.25
CA ASN A 298 2.28 20.23 -4.27
C ASN A 298 2.26 18.87 -3.58
N HIS A 299 1.07 18.34 -3.28
CA HIS A 299 0.94 16.98 -2.73
C HIS A 299 1.47 15.94 -3.70
N ILE A 300 1.07 16.08 -4.98
CA ILE A 300 1.49 15.15 -6.02
C ILE A 300 3.02 15.20 -6.18
N GLU A 301 3.57 16.40 -6.22
CA GLU A 301 5.01 16.58 -6.35
C GLU A 301 5.78 15.96 -5.17
N ASN A 302 5.29 16.15 -3.96
CA ASN A 302 5.95 15.59 -2.78
C ASN A 302 5.95 14.06 -2.82
N MET A 303 4.85 13.46 -3.25
CA MET A 303 4.79 12.00 -3.38
C MET A 303 5.78 11.50 -4.45
N THR A 304 5.94 12.23 -5.56
CA THR A 304 6.91 11.82 -6.59
C THR A 304 8.35 11.92 -6.07
N LYS A 305 8.63 12.87 -5.19
CA LYS A 305 9.96 12.99 -4.58
C LYS A 305 10.29 11.78 -3.71
N VAL A 306 9.31 11.27 -2.97
CA VAL A 306 9.51 10.03 -2.20
C VAL A 306 9.78 8.86 -3.15
N ILE A 307 9.09 8.81 -4.29
CA ILE A 307 9.30 7.77 -5.28
C ILE A 307 10.72 7.84 -5.86
N ILE A 308 11.26 9.04 -6.09
CA ILE A 308 12.64 9.20 -6.57
C ILE A 308 13.62 8.58 -5.55
N VAL A 309 13.45 8.91 -4.27
CA VAL A 309 14.36 8.45 -3.23
C VAL A 309 14.29 6.92 -3.08
N THR A 310 13.08 6.39 -2.94
CA THR A 310 12.92 4.95 -2.75
C THR A 310 13.27 4.16 -3.99
N GLY A 311 12.98 4.70 -5.18
CA GLY A 311 13.40 4.09 -6.43
C GLY A 311 14.91 4.06 -6.58
N GLY A 312 15.61 5.07 -6.06
CA GLY A 312 17.07 5.07 -6.02
C GLY A 312 17.62 3.96 -5.15
N ILE A 313 17.00 3.72 -3.99
CA ILE A 313 17.41 2.64 -3.10
C ILE A 313 17.16 1.28 -3.77
N VAL A 314 16.03 1.12 -4.45
CA VAL A 314 15.71 -0.11 -5.18
C VAL A 314 16.73 -0.36 -6.29
N THR A 315 17.07 0.67 -7.05
CA THR A 315 18.07 0.58 -8.12
C THR A 315 19.43 0.18 -7.55
N ALA A 316 19.85 0.80 -6.47
CA ALA A 316 21.11 0.47 -5.80
C ALA A 316 21.10 -0.98 -5.31
N SER A 317 19.95 -1.47 -4.85
CA SER A 317 19.81 -2.86 -4.41
C SER A 317 19.95 -3.83 -5.57
N TYR A 318 19.38 -3.51 -6.73
CA TYR A 318 19.55 -4.33 -7.94
C TYR A 318 21.03 -4.43 -8.31
N ALA A 319 21.74 -3.29 -8.31
CA ALA A 319 23.16 -3.27 -8.63
C ALA A 319 23.96 -4.07 -7.60
N THR A 320 23.63 -3.96 -6.33
CA THR A 320 24.30 -4.67 -5.25
C THR A 320 24.12 -6.17 -5.39
N GLU A 321 22.91 -6.64 -5.75
CA GLU A 321 22.67 -8.07 -5.95
C GLU A 321 23.58 -8.63 -7.05
N PHE A 322 23.66 -7.96 -8.19
CA PHE A 322 24.53 -8.41 -9.28
C PHE A 322 26.00 -8.38 -8.87
N PHE A 323 26.41 -7.33 -8.17
CA PHE A 323 27.79 -7.22 -7.70
C PHE A 323 28.15 -8.36 -6.75
N ILE A 324 27.28 -8.64 -5.77
CA ILE A 324 27.53 -9.70 -4.79
C ILE A 324 27.59 -11.07 -5.48
N ALA A 325 26.68 -11.32 -6.43
CA ALA A 325 26.69 -12.59 -7.17
C ALA A 325 27.98 -12.77 -7.94
N TRP A 326 28.46 -11.71 -8.59
CA TRP A 326 29.70 -11.74 -9.35
C TRP A 326 30.90 -11.89 -8.41
N TYR A 327 30.96 -11.07 -7.36
CA TYR A 327 32.13 -11.02 -6.46
C TYR A 327 32.27 -12.30 -5.63
N SER A 328 31.19 -12.95 -5.31
CA SER A 328 31.22 -14.17 -4.49
C SER A 328 31.95 -15.33 -5.16
N GLY A 329 32.00 -15.35 -6.48
CA GLY A 329 32.55 -16.46 -7.22
C GLY A 329 31.69 -17.72 -7.18
N ASN A 330 30.50 -17.65 -6.58
CA ASN A 330 29.60 -18.81 -6.48
C ASN A 330 28.87 -18.99 -7.80
N GLY A 331 29.11 -20.13 -8.47
CA GLY A 331 28.53 -20.37 -9.78
C GLY A 331 27.04 -20.43 -9.81
N PHE A 332 26.41 -20.90 -8.73
CA PHE A 332 24.95 -20.98 -8.66
C PHE A 332 24.34 -19.59 -8.59
N GLU A 333 24.91 -18.69 -7.78
CA GLU A 333 24.43 -17.32 -7.70
C GLU A 333 24.65 -16.58 -9.01
N GLN A 334 25.80 -16.72 -9.62
CA GLN A 334 26.12 -16.10 -10.89
C GLN A 334 25.12 -16.56 -11.98
N PHE A 335 24.83 -17.85 -12.01
CA PHE A 335 23.90 -18.39 -13.00
C PHE A 335 22.50 -17.82 -12.81
N VAL A 336 22.01 -17.70 -11.56
CA VAL A 336 20.66 -17.21 -11.30
C VAL A 336 20.51 -15.78 -11.83
N PHE A 337 21.50 -14.93 -11.60
CA PHE A 337 21.40 -13.54 -12.06
C PHE A 337 21.56 -13.41 -13.57
N LEU A 338 22.41 -14.22 -14.18
CA LEU A 338 22.47 -14.29 -15.65
C LEU A 338 21.15 -14.79 -16.22
N ASN A 339 20.54 -15.78 -15.59
CA ASN A 339 19.26 -16.34 -16.01
C ASN A 339 18.13 -15.30 -15.91
N ARG A 340 18.17 -14.39 -14.93
CA ARG A 340 17.20 -13.30 -14.87
C ARG A 340 17.26 -12.44 -16.14
N ALA A 341 18.47 -12.06 -16.55
CA ALA A 341 18.67 -11.12 -17.64
C ALA A 341 18.55 -11.78 -19.01
N LEU A 342 18.94 -13.04 -19.16
CA LEU A 342 19.08 -13.69 -20.46
C LEU A 342 18.28 -14.99 -20.59
N GLY A 343 17.62 -15.43 -19.56
CA GLY A 343 16.92 -16.73 -19.54
C GLY A 343 15.49 -16.66 -20.07
N PRO A 344 14.72 -17.73 -19.83
CA PRO A 344 13.34 -17.81 -20.36
C PRO A 344 12.40 -16.72 -19.85
N PHE A 345 12.65 -16.18 -18.66
CA PHE A 345 11.84 -15.10 -18.09
C PHE A 345 12.51 -13.73 -18.24
N ALA A 346 13.44 -13.59 -19.18
CA ALA A 346 14.12 -12.31 -19.42
C ALA A 346 13.14 -11.18 -19.73
N TRP A 347 12.04 -11.47 -20.42
CA TRP A 347 11.03 -10.47 -20.74
C TRP A 347 10.46 -9.84 -19.45
N ALA A 348 10.21 -10.65 -18.43
CA ALA A 348 9.70 -10.16 -17.15
C ALA A 348 10.76 -9.32 -16.43
N TYR A 349 12.01 -9.76 -16.48
CA TYR A 349 13.12 -9.02 -15.86
C TYR A 349 13.28 -7.64 -16.50
N TRP A 350 13.20 -7.56 -17.83
CA TRP A 350 13.41 -6.27 -18.49
C TRP A 350 12.20 -5.33 -18.35
N ILE A 351 10.98 -5.88 -18.18
CA ILE A 351 9.84 -5.06 -17.76
C ILE A 351 10.10 -4.47 -16.38
N MET A 352 10.60 -5.30 -15.45
CA MET A 352 10.96 -4.85 -14.11
C MET A 352 11.98 -3.71 -14.16
N VAL A 353 13.05 -3.88 -14.93
CA VAL A 353 14.10 -2.87 -15.05
C VAL A 353 13.54 -1.58 -15.65
N GLY A 354 12.79 -1.68 -16.72
CA GLY A 354 12.22 -0.50 -17.35
C GLY A 354 11.28 0.27 -16.42
N CYS A 355 10.43 -0.44 -15.72
CA CYS A 355 9.43 0.21 -14.86
C CYS A 355 10.00 0.69 -13.53
N ASN A 356 10.98 0.00 -12.96
CA ASN A 356 11.49 0.35 -11.61
C ASN A 356 12.74 1.21 -11.65
N LEU A 357 13.56 1.08 -12.68
CA LEU A 357 14.81 1.81 -12.76
C LEU A 357 14.67 3.06 -13.63
N ILE A 358 14.08 2.93 -14.80
CA ILE A 358 13.99 4.02 -15.78
C ILE A 358 12.83 4.97 -15.44
N THR A 359 11.66 4.44 -15.13
CA THR A 359 10.46 5.25 -14.90
C THR A 359 10.65 6.31 -13.81
N PRO A 360 11.23 6.02 -12.63
CA PRO A 360 11.41 7.07 -11.61
C PRO A 360 12.33 8.19 -12.04
N GLN A 361 13.21 7.96 -13.02
CA GLN A 361 14.15 9.00 -13.47
C GLN A 361 13.44 10.17 -14.12
N PHE A 362 12.24 9.96 -14.69
CA PHE A 362 11.47 11.06 -15.25
C PHE A 362 11.04 12.07 -14.19
N PHE A 363 10.92 11.63 -12.93
CA PHE A 363 10.50 12.52 -11.84
C PHE A 363 11.58 13.53 -11.41
N TRP A 364 12.81 13.43 -11.94
CA TRP A 364 13.81 14.47 -11.70
C TRP A 364 13.41 15.80 -12.31
N PHE A 365 12.59 15.79 -13.36
CA PHE A 365 12.15 17.00 -14.04
C PHE A 365 10.92 17.56 -13.38
N ARG A 366 11.00 18.82 -12.93
CA ARG A 366 9.88 19.46 -12.25
C ARG A 366 8.64 19.54 -13.13
N SER A 367 8.82 19.80 -14.42
CA SER A 367 7.69 19.86 -15.36
C SER A 367 6.90 18.55 -15.41
N ILE A 368 7.58 17.41 -15.27
CA ILE A 368 6.91 16.11 -15.22
C ILE A 368 6.24 15.89 -13.88
N ARG A 369 6.90 16.23 -12.79
CA ARG A 369 6.32 16.06 -11.43
C ARG A 369 5.01 16.83 -11.26
N ARG A 370 4.84 17.94 -11.99
CA ARG A 370 3.65 18.78 -11.87
C ARG A 370 2.64 18.53 -12.99
N ASN A 371 2.87 17.55 -13.88
CA ASN A 371 1.93 17.16 -14.93
C ASN A 371 1.16 15.91 -14.49
N VAL A 372 -0.07 16.12 -14.11
CA VAL A 372 -0.90 15.07 -13.49
C VAL A 372 -1.09 13.84 -14.36
N UNK A 373 -1.15 13.98 -15.40
CA UNK A 373 -1.31 12.94 -16.30
C UNK A 373 -0.19 12.06 -16.43
N ILE A 374 0.88 12.71 -16.68
CA ILE A 374 2.10 11.93 -16.82
C ILE A 374 2.40 11.20 -15.50
N VAL A 375 2.23 11.88 -14.38
CA VAL A 375 2.45 11.26 -13.07
C VAL A 375 1.55 10.04 -12.88
N PHE A 376 0.29 10.13 -13.31
CA PHE A 376 -0.64 9.00 -13.20
C PHE A 376 -0.14 7.79 -13.99
N ILE A 377 0.29 8.02 -15.24
CA ILE A 377 0.79 6.93 -16.09
C ILE A 377 2.05 6.32 -15.49
N LEU A 378 2.97 7.16 -15.02
CA LEU A 378 4.22 6.68 -14.44
C LEU A 378 3.99 5.90 -13.14
N SER A 379 2.99 6.30 -12.35
CA SER A 379 2.66 5.58 -11.12
C SER A 379 2.14 4.17 -11.41
N ILE A 380 1.37 4.02 -12.49
CA ILE A 380 0.91 2.69 -12.92
C ILE A 380 2.10 1.84 -13.35
N PHE A 381 3.05 2.42 -14.10
CA PHE A 381 4.26 1.69 -14.52
C PHE A 381 5.08 1.22 -13.31
N VAL A 382 5.19 2.04 -12.28
CA VAL A 382 5.91 1.64 -11.06
C VAL A 382 5.27 0.39 -10.44
N ASN A 383 3.95 0.34 -10.36
CA ASN A 383 3.27 -0.81 -9.79
C ASN A 383 3.37 -2.06 -10.68
N ILE A 384 3.32 -1.88 -11.99
CA ILE A 384 3.58 -2.99 -12.90
C ILE A 384 4.98 -3.54 -12.66
N GLY A 385 5.97 -2.66 -12.56
CA GLY A 385 7.36 -3.07 -12.32
C GLY A 385 7.56 -3.75 -10.99
N MET A 386 6.86 -3.30 -9.95
CA MET A 386 7.00 -3.93 -8.63
C MET A 386 6.37 -5.30 -8.59
N TRP A 387 5.26 -5.51 -9.29
CA TRP A 387 4.69 -6.85 -9.39
C TRP A 387 5.67 -7.79 -10.11
N PHE A 388 6.25 -7.32 -11.23
CA PHE A 388 7.22 -8.13 -11.96
C PHE A 388 8.51 -8.34 -11.18
N GLU A 389 8.92 -7.38 -10.34
CA GLU A 389 10.07 -7.57 -9.47
C GLU A 389 9.85 -8.77 -8.53
N ARG A 390 8.67 -8.81 -7.89
CA ARG A 390 8.36 -9.92 -6.98
C ARG A 390 8.28 -11.24 -7.75
N PHE A 391 7.68 -11.21 -8.93
CA PHE A 391 7.61 -12.40 -9.79
C PHE A 391 9.01 -12.89 -10.18
N VAL A 392 9.89 -11.98 -10.59
CA VAL A 392 11.25 -12.35 -11.01
C VAL A 392 12.02 -12.95 -9.83
N ILE A 393 11.96 -12.32 -8.66
CA ILE A 393 12.66 -12.84 -7.48
C ILE A 393 12.21 -14.27 -7.19
N ILE A 394 10.93 -14.54 -7.26
CA ILE A 394 10.36 -15.83 -6.86
C ILE A 394 10.57 -16.89 -7.94
N VAL A 395 10.10 -16.61 -9.14
CA VAL A 395 10.02 -17.64 -10.18
C VAL A 395 11.38 -17.93 -10.82
N THR A 396 12.19 -16.91 -11.10
CA THR A 396 13.50 -17.14 -11.74
C THR A 396 14.46 -17.90 -10.83
N SER A 397 14.31 -17.82 -9.56
CA SER A 397 15.09 -18.64 -8.62
C SER A 397 14.50 -20.02 -8.40
N UNK A 398 13.31 -20.08 -8.32
CA UNK A 398 12.69 -21.28 -8.10
C UNK A 398 12.79 -22.23 -9.19
N HIS A 399 12.70 -21.73 -10.48
CA HIS A 399 12.60 -22.66 -11.62
C HIS A 399 13.96 -23.25 -12.03
N ARG A 400 15.02 -22.69 -11.60
CA ARG A 400 16.40 -23.15 -11.93
C ARG A 400 17.30 -23.05 -10.70
N ASP A 401 17.04 -23.93 -9.74
CA ASP A 401 17.84 -23.93 -8.52
C ASP A 401 19.11 -24.78 -8.69
N PHE A 402 19.53 -25.50 -7.65
CA PHE A 402 20.83 -26.16 -7.63
C PHE A 402 20.97 -27.35 -8.60
N LEU A 403 19.88 -28.06 -8.86
CA LEU A 403 19.95 -29.32 -9.58
C LEU A 403 19.33 -29.17 -10.99
N PRO A 404 20.13 -29.19 -12.04
CA PRO A 404 19.57 -29.12 -13.40
C PRO A 404 18.53 -30.18 -13.73
N SER A 405 18.64 -31.36 -13.14
CA SER A 405 17.66 -32.44 -13.36
C SER A 405 16.29 -32.10 -12.80
N ALA A 406 16.20 -31.15 -11.85
CA ALA A 406 14.94 -30.73 -11.27
C ALA A 406 14.35 -29.47 -11.95
N TRP A 407 15.09 -28.86 -12.86
CA TRP A 407 14.66 -27.61 -13.52
C TRP A 407 13.34 -27.82 -14.26
N SER A 408 12.45 -26.84 -14.18
CA SER A 408 11.20 -26.86 -14.93
C SER A 408 10.72 -25.44 -15.18
N MET A 409 9.76 -25.32 -16.11
CA MET A 409 9.20 -24.02 -16.45
C MET A 409 7.87 -23.82 -15.73
N TYR A 410 7.52 -22.56 -15.53
CA TYR A 410 6.27 -22.16 -14.94
C TYR A 410 5.44 -21.39 -15.98
N ALA A 411 4.16 -21.73 -16.07
CA ALA A 411 3.21 -20.96 -16.88
C ALA A 411 1.92 -20.82 -16.07
N PRO A 412 1.41 -19.60 -15.90
CA PRO A 412 0.19 -19.42 -15.12
C PRO A 412 -1.03 -19.99 -15.85
N THR A 413 -1.99 -20.47 -15.06
CA THR A 413 -3.28 -20.91 -15.59
C THR A 413 -4.29 -19.78 -15.47
N TRP A 414 -5.49 -19.97 -16.06
CA TRP A 414 -6.54 -18.98 -15.93
C TRP A 414 -6.96 -18.79 -14.47
N VAL A 415 -6.81 -19.81 -13.64
CA VAL A 415 -7.18 -19.74 -12.23
C VAL A 415 -6.27 -18.75 -11.50
N GLU A 416 -4.97 -18.80 -11.77
CA GLU A 416 -4.03 -17.86 -11.15
C GLU A 416 -4.25 -16.43 -11.64
N ILE A 417 -4.48 -16.27 -12.94
CA ILE A 417 -4.74 -14.96 -13.52
C ILE A 417 -6.06 -14.39 -12.98
N GLY A 418 -7.09 -15.23 -12.87
CA GLY A 418 -8.37 -14.82 -12.30
C GLY A 418 -8.25 -14.42 -10.84
N THR A 419 -7.42 -15.10 -10.08
CA THR A 419 -7.17 -14.75 -8.68
C THR A 419 -6.44 -13.42 -8.58
N LEU A 420 -5.47 -13.17 -9.44
CA LEU A 420 -4.75 -11.89 -9.50
C LEU A 420 -5.73 -10.74 -9.80
N ILE A 421 -6.56 -10.90 -10.80
CA ILE A 421 -7.55 -9.89 -11.18
C ILE A 421 -8.54 -9.70 -10.04
N GLY A 422 -8.93 -10.78 -9.40
CA GLY A 422 -9.81 -10.74 -8.24
C GLY A 422 -9.28 -9.93 -7.05
N UNK A 423 -8.11 -9.98 -6.76
CA UNK A 423 -7.52 -9.33 -5.82
C UNK A 423 -7.56 -7.95 -6.01
N PHE A 424 -7.28 -7.50 -7.27
CA PHE A 424 -7.46 -6.09 -7.62
C PHE A 424 -8.93 -5.66 -7.53
N GLY A 425 -9.83 -6.52 -7.96
CA GLY A 425 -11.25 -6.24 -7.83
C GLY A 425 -11.69 -6.02 -6.39
N LEU A 426 -11.20 -6.84 -5.47
CA LEU A 426 -11.51 -6.68 -4.05
C LEU A 426 -10.96 -5.35 -3.52
N PHE A 427 -9.71 -5.05 -3.83
CA PHE A 427 -9.07 -3.82 -3.37
C PHE A 427 -9.83 -2.58 -3.83
N PHE A 428 -10.14 -2.51 -5.13
CA PHE A 428 -10.83 -1.35 -5.66
C PHE A 428 -12.29 -1.29 -5.21
N THR A 429 -12.96 -2.42 -5.03
CA THR A 429 -14.32 -2.45 -4.48
C THR A 429 -14.34 -1.86 -3.07
N LEU A 430 -13.40 -2.29 -2.22
CA LEU A 430 -13.32 -1.77 -0.86
C LEU A 430 -13.03 -0.28 -0.84
N PHE A 431 -12.12 0.18 -1.72
CA PHE A 431 -11.80 1.60 -1.77
C PHE A 431 -12.98 2.45 -2.25
N LEU A 432 -13.69 1.98 -3.28
CA LEU A 432 -14.86 2.70 -3.81
C LEU A 432 -15.99 2.76 -2.78
N LEU A 433 -16.20 1.69 -2.02
CA LEU A 433 -17.17 1.71 -0.92
C LEU A 433 -16.74 2.65 0.19
N PHE A 434 -15.45 2.69 0.50
CA PHE A 434 -14.91 3.58 1.53
C PHE A 434 -15.22 5.04 1.21
N ILE A 435 -14.99 5.48 -0.03
CA ILE A 435 -15.19 6.90 -0.37
C ILE A 435 -16.67 7.31 -0.35
N ARG A 436 -17.58 6.32 -0.41
CA ARG A 436 -19.02 6.60 -0.33
C ARG A 436 -19.59 6.54 1.09
N THR A 437 -18.92 5.84 1.99
CA THR A 437 -19.48 5.55 3.30
C THR A 437 -18.79 6.28 4.44
N MET A 438 -17.56 6.75 4.23
CA MET A 438 -16.76 7.36 5.29
C MET A 438 -16.10 8.64 4.79
N PRO A 439 -15.77 9.59 5.69
CA PRO A 439 -15.06 10.80 5.26
C PRO A 439 -13.64 10.44 4.81
N MET A 440 -13.38 10.62 3.51
CA MET A 440 -12.11 10.18 2.93
C MET A 440 -10.97 11.17 3.17
N ILE A 441 -11.29 12.40 3.57
CA ILE A 441 -10.31 13.42 3.94
C ILE A 441 -10.46 13.70 5.43
N SER A 442 -9.35 13.79 6.13
CA SER A 442 -9.35 14.06 7.57
C SER A 442 -9.74 15.53 7.81
N MET A 443 -11.03 15.75 8.13
CA MET A 443 -11.53 17.12 8.32
C MET A 443 -10.81 17.82 9.46
N GLY A 444 -10.63 17.15 10.58
CA GLY A 444 -9.98 17.74 11.73
C GLY A 444 -8.55 18.18 11.45
N GLU A 445 -7.79 17.34 10.76
CA GLU A 445 -6.40 17.65 10.46
C GLU A 445 -6.27 18.72 9.36
N VAL A 446 -7.14 18.65 8.33
CA VAL A 446 -7.14 19.67 7.28
C VAL A 446 -7.47 21.03 7.86
N LYS A 447 -8.42 21.11 8.79
CA LYS A 447 -8.76 22.36 9.44
C LYS A 447 -7.57 22.97 10.19
N SER A 448 -6.68 22.13 10.73
CA SER A 448 -5.50 22.60 11.46
C SER A 448 -4.45 23.23 10.56
N VAL A 449 -4.46 22.98 9.26
CA VAL A 449 -3.47 23.54 8.33
C VAL A 449 -4.04 24.64 7.44
N LEU A 450 -5.27 25.09 7.69
CA LEU A 450 -5.86 26.19 6.93
C LEU A 450 -5.12 27.50 7.24
N HIS A 451 -4.85 28.26 6.20
CA HIS A 451 -4.29 29.60 6.34
C HIS A 451 -5.44 30.60 6.34
N PHE A 452 -5.75 31.14 7.51
CA PHE A 452 -6.71 32.24 7.60
C PHE A 452 -5.98 33.51 7.26
N ARG A 453 -6.35 34.17 6.16
CA ARG A 453 -5.94 35.55 5.95
C ARG A 453 -6.63 36.36 7.03
N GLY A 454 -5.86 36.95 7.91
CA GLY A 454 -6.41 37.87 8.85
C GLY A 454 -7.24 38.91 8.10
N LYS A 455 -8.49 39.10 8.50
CA LYS A 455 -9.22 40.24 8.02
C LYS A 455 -8.39 41.46 8.44
N GLY A 456 -7.81 42.13 7.47
CA GLY A 456 -7.16 43.37 7.74
C GLY A 456 -8.13 44.22 8.55
N LYS A 457 -7.68 44.80 9.61
CA LYS A 457 -8.49 45.78 10.36
C LYS A 457 -8.88 46.87 9.38
N GLU A 458 -10.14 46.86 8.94
CA GLU A 458 -10.71 48.02 8.34
C GLU A 458 -10.89 48.99 9.49
N UNK A 459 -10.13 49.54 9.31
CA UNK A 459 -10.21 50.52 10.27
C UNK A 459 -10.53 51.71 9.92
#